data_d31c0ee1942ad17008f0c4785b032e13
#
_entry.id   d31c0ee1942ad17008f0c4785b032e13
#
_cell.length_a   1.000
_cell.length_b   1.000
_cell.length_c   1.000
_cell.angle_alpha   90.00
_cell.angle_beta   90.00
_cell.angle_gamma   90.00
#
_symmetry.space_group_name_H-M   'P 1'
#
loop_
_entity.id
_entity.type
_entity.pdbx_description
1 polymer ?
#
loop_
_entity_poly.entity_id
_entity_poly.type
_entity_poly.pdbx_seq_one_letter_code
_entity_poly.pdbx_strand_id
1 'polypeptide(L)'
;MGCLKNVTRSIFLTVVAVGFIAFGGQKWINDGINNFLHPSKDVVLERAQKVGDFSKIDKEFEIEKAAGVMGYNAVVAEHKASGQKMIVVDTAKKKVLTPQDIKANDVEDRLKKAISKVKYQSAALEEFHVTEKGTMKSYGQEIPYVKFRAKVKKLPIGEISGIISVVEDEKGNDKILVSVNQGEKYSQLISNEFFKVIK
;
A
#
# COMPACT_ATOMS: atom_id res chain seq x y z
N MET A 1 6.92 5.79 -27.52
CA MET A 1 6.71 4.64 -26.57
C MET A 1 7.25 4.90 -25.16
N GLY A 2 7.63 6.11 -24.76
CA GLY A 2 8.16 6.44 -23.43
C GLY A 2 7.13 6.83 -22.36
N CYS A 3 5.92 7.22 -22.74
CA CYS A 3 4.95 7.80 -21.81
C CYS A 3 4.23 6.75 -20.93
N LEU A 4 3.98 5.54 -21.43
CA LEU A 4 3.28 4.50 -20.66
C LEU A 4 4.11 3.90 -19.51
N LYS A 5 5.44 3.81 -19.66
CA LYS A 5 6.33 3.31 -18.59
C LYS A 5 6.36 4.23 -17.36
N ASN A 6 6.15 5.52 -17.54
CA ASN A 6 6.15 6.50 -16.45
C ASN A 6 4.86 6.46 -15.63
N VAL A 7 3.73 6.15 -16.26
CA VAL A 7 2.42 6.04 -15.60
C VAL A 7 2.38 4.82 -14.67
N THR A 8 2.96 3.70 -15.08
CA THR A 8 2.99 2.45 -14.31
C THR A 8 3.72 2.59 -12.97
N ARG A 9 4.74 3.46 -12.92
CA ARG A 9 5.54 3.73 -11.73
C ARG A 9 4.91 4.76 -10.81
N SER A 10 4.03 5.63 -11.34
CA SER A 10 3.29 6.61 -10.55
C SER A 10 2.29 5.97 -9.60
N ILE A 11 1.77 4.81 -9.91
CA ILE A 11 0.68 4.20 -9.16
C ILE A 11 1.15 3.48 -7.89
N PHE A 12 2.36 2.90 -7.88
CA PHE A 12 2.95 2.39 -6.64
C PHE A 12 3.01 3.50 -5.57
N LEU A 13 3.25 4.72 -6.00
CA LEU A 13 3.35 5.88 -5.11
C LEU A 13 2.00 6.49 -4.79
N THR A 14 1.01 6.31 -5.65
CA THR A 14 -0.37 6.60 -5.29
C THR A 14 -0.81 5.70 -4.13
N VAL A 15 -0.31 4.48 -4.04
CA VAL A 15 -0.61 3.56 -2.93
C VAL A 15 0.08 3.97 -1.65
N VAL A 16 1.36 4.30 -1.72
CA VAL A 16 2.06 4.89 -0.57
C VAL A 16 1.44 6.24 -0.23
N ALA A 17 1.09 7.06 -1.23
CA ALA A 17 0.43 8.35 -1.02
C ALA A 17 -1.01 8.22 -0.53
N VAL A 18 -1.77 7.22 -0.95
CA VAL A 18 -3.10 6.91 -0.39
C VAL A 18 -2.95 6.51 1.08
N GLY A 19 -1.89 5.77 1.44
CA GLY A 19 -1.52 5.56 2.83
C GLY A 19 -1.27 6.88 3.58
N PHE A 20 -0.51 7.79 2.98
CA PHE A 20 -0.22 9.12 3.55
C PHE A 20 -1.47 10.01 3.62
N ILE A 21 -2.34 9.98 2.62
CA ILE A 21 -3.60 10.73 2.59
C ILE A 21 -4.55 10.24 3.67
N ALA A 22 -4.57 8.94 3.94
CA ALA A 22 -5.36 8.34 5.01
C ALA A 22 -4.95 8.86 6.40
N PHE A 23 -3.70 9.30 6.58
CA PHE A 23 -3.21 9.91 7.84
C PHE A 23 -3.49 11.43 7.99
N GLY A 24 -4.28 12.05 7.13
CA GLY A 24 -4.71 13.44 7.34
C GLY A 24 -4.39 14.42 6.21
N GLY A 25 -3.83 13.96 5.10
CA GLY A 25 -3.60 14.77 3.90
C GLY A 25 -4.90 15.16 3.16
N GLN A 26 -6.03 15.09 3.82
CA GLN A 26 -7.38 15.30 3.26
C GLN A 26 -7.60 16.69 2.63
N LYS A 27 -6.82 17.69 2.98
CA LYS A 27 -7.01 19.07 2.47
C LYS A 27 -6.56 19.28 1.03
N TRP A 28 -5.80 18.37 0.42
CA TRP A 28 -5.20 18.56 -0.90
C TRP A 28 -5.98 17.94 -2.06
N ILE A 29 -7.07 17.25 -1.79
CA ILE A 29 -7.81 16.46 -2.80
C ILE A 29 -9.20 17.03 -3.07
N ASN A 30 -9.55 18.19 -2.50
CA ASN A 30 -10.94 18.62 -2.43
C ASN A 30 -11.59 19.05 -3.75
N ASP A 31 -10.89 19.31 -4.84
CA ASP A 31 -11.56 19.95 -5.98
C ASP A 31 -11.76 19.11 -7.25
N GLY A 32 -11.24 17.89 -7.31
CA GLY A 32 -11.39 17.06 -8.52
C GLY A 32 -11.66 15.58 -8.32
N ILE A 33 -11.52 15.07 -7.13
CA ILE A 33 -11.50 13.63 -6.86
C ILE A 33 -12.63 13.19 -5.90
N ASN A 34 -13.43 14.10 -5.40
CA ASN A 34 -14.45 13.80 -4.37
C ASN A 34 -15.43 12.69 -4.76
N ASN A 35 -15.91 12.67 -6.01
CA ASN A 35 -16.81 11.60 -6.47
C ASN A 35 -16.11 10.26 -6.74
N PHE A 36 -14.78 10.28 -6.87
CA PHE A 36 -13.97 9.08 -7.06
C PHE A 36 -13.55 8.47 -5.72
N LEU A 37 -13.36 9.28 -4.69
CA LEU A 37 -12.87 8.89 -3.37
C LEU A 37 -13.95 8.58 -2.33
N HIS A 38 -15.22 8.88 -2.61
CA HIS A 38 -16.35 8.59 -1.73
C HIS A 38 -17.43 7.74 -2.43
N PRO A 39 -17.09 6.55 -2.95
CA PRO A 39 -18.09 5.64 -3.49
C PRO A 39 -18.99 5.12 -2.36
N SER A 40 -20.22 4.68 -2.70
CA SER A 40 -21.07 3.99 -1.73
C SER A 40 -20.38 2.72 -1.20
N LYS A 41 -20.78 2.24 -0.02
CA LYS A 41 -20.19 1.03 0.59
C LYS A 41 -20.26 -0.18 -0.34
N ASP A 42 -21.34 -0.34 -1.10
CA ASP A 42 -21.51 -1.45 -2.04
C ASP A 42 -20.46 -1.39 -3.17
N VAL A 43 -20.21 -0.21 -3.72
CA VAL A 43 -19.16 -0.01 -4.74
C VAL A 43 -17.76 -0.24 -4.17
N VAL A 44 -17.54 0.13 -2.91
CA VAL A 44 -16.27 -0.18 -2.22
C VAL A 44 -16.07 -1.69 -2.11
N LEU A 45 -17.09 -2.42 -1.67
CA LEU A 45 -17.02 -3.88 -1.53
C LEU A 45 -16.86 -4.58 -2.88
N GLU A 46 -17.61 -4.19 -3.91
CA GLU A 46 -17.45 -4.72 -5.28
C GLU A 46 -16.01 -4.52 -5.81
N ARG A 47 -15.46 -3.33 -5.59
CA ARG A 47 -14.07 -3.04 -6.00
C ARG A 47 -13.05 -3.82 -5.18
N ALA A 48 -13.29 -3.98 -3.88
CA ALA A 48 -12.40 -4.76 -3.01
C ALA A 48 -12.31 -6.22 -3.48
N GLN A 49 -13.42 -6.83 -3.89
CA GLN A 49 -13.46 -8.20 -4.41
C GLN A 49 -12.59 -8.41 -5.66
N LYS A 50 -12.29 -7.35 -6.42
CA LYS A 50 -11.34 -7.43 -7.56
C LYS A 50 -9.89 -7.56 -7.09
N VAL A 51 -9.60 -7.13 -5.88
CA VAL A 51 -8.25 -7.17 -5.30
C VAL A 51 -8.03 -8.46 -4.54
N GLY A 52 -9.02 -8.94 -3.80
CA GLY A 52 -8.94 -10.16 -3.01
C GLY A 52 -10.22 -10.45 -2.25
N ASP A 53 -10.28 -11.61 -1.61
CA ASP A 53 -11.35 -11.98 -0.69
C ASP A 53 -11.05 -11.45 0.72
N PHE A 54 -11.81 -10.46 1.14
CA PHE A 54 -11.73 -9.83 2.46
C PHE A 54 -12.82 -10.32 3.42
N SER A 55 -13.57 -11.36 3.08
CA SER A 55 -14.72 -11.84 3.89
C SER A 55 -14.33 -12.37 5.27
N LYS A 56 -13.06 -12.73 5.46
CA LYS A 56 -12.53 -13.30 6.71
C LYS A 56 -11.72 -12.31 7.56
N ILE A 57 -11.70 -11.03 7.20
CA ILE A 57 -11.06 -10.02 8.06
C ILE A 57 -11.84 -9.89 9.37
N ASP A 58 -11.12 -9.70 10.46
CA ASP A 58 -11.73 -9.49 11.78
C ASP A 58 -12.53 -8.18 11.80
N LYS A 59 -13.57 -8.11 12.64
CA LYS A 59 -14.42 -6.93 12.86
C LYS A 59 -13.66 -5.69 13.36
N GLU A 60 -12.46 -5.88 13.87
CA GLU A 60 -11.56 -4.79 14.26
C GLU A 60 -11.00 -4.02 13.06
N PHE A 61 -11.11 -4.61 11.87
CA PHE A 61 -10.75 -3.95 10.62
C PHE A 61 -11.98 -3.46 9.87
N GLU A 62 -11.82 -2.35 9.18
CA GLU A 62 -12.84 -1.79 8.30
C GLU A 62 -12.23 -1.44 6.94
N ILE A 63 -12.88 -1.87 5.85
CA ILE A 63 -12.52 -1.43 4.52
C ILE A 63 -13.06 -0.01 4.34
N GLU A 64 -12.17 0.97 4.32
CA GLU A 64 -12.53 2.37 4.18
C GLU A 64 -12.76 2.78 2.74
N LYS A 65 -11.89 2.30 1.85
CA LYS A 65 -11.85 2.74 0.45
C LYS A 65 -11.43 1.62 -0.47
N ALA A 66 -12.01 1.60 -1.67
CA ALA A 66 -11.52 0.82 -2.78
C ALA A 66 -11.62 1.64 -4.06
N ALA A 67 -10.55 1.67 -4.84
CA ALA A 67 -10.46 2.44 -6.07
C ALA A 67 -9.83 1.62 -7.19
N GLY A 68 -10.27 1.88 -8.42
CA GLY A 68 -9.67 1.33 -9.62
C GLY A 68 -9.28 2.46 -10.58
N VAL A 69 -8.01 2.51 -11.00
CA VAL A 69 -7.50 3.52 -11.93
C VAL A 69 -6.56 2.87 -12.93
N MET A 70 -6.80 3.06 -14.22
CA MET A 70 -5.92 2.61 -15.31
C MET A 70 -5.55 1.11 -15.24
N GLY A 71 -6.48 0.26 -14.76
CA GLY A 71 -6.28 -1.18 -14.60
C GLY A 71 -5.59 -1.60 -13.30
N TYR A 72 -5.30 -0.67 -12.40
CA TYR A 72 -4.92 -0.98 -11.03
C TYR A 72 -6.15 -0.92 -10.14
N ASN A 73 -6.23 -1.84 -9.18
CA ASN A 73 -7.25 -1.78 -8.14
C ASN A 73 -6.56 -1.72 -6.78
N ALA A 74 -7.03 -0.86 -5.89
CA ALA A 74 -6.48 -0.71 -4.56
C ALA A 74 -7.58 -0.75 -3.51
N VAL A 75 -7.26 -1.34 -2.38
CA VAL A 75 -8.11 -1.38 -1.18
C VAL A 75 -7.32 -0.77 -0.03
N VAL A 76 -7.98 0.07 0.75
CA VAL A 76 -7.49 0.61 2.01
C VAL A 76 -8.40 0.14 3.12
N ALA A 77 -7.83 -0.53 4.10
CA ALA A 77 -8.48 -0.90 5.34
C ALA A 77 -7.80 -0.22 6.53
N GLU A 78 -8.55 -0.04 7.61
CA GLU A 78 -8.06 0.50 8.87
C GLU A 78 -8.32 -0.48 10.00
N HIS A 79 -7.35 -0.61 10.90
CA HIS A 79 -7.55 -1.21 12.21
C HIS A 79 -8.12 -0.14 13.16
N LYS A 80 -9.38 -0.28 13.57
CA LYS A 80 -10.17 0.73 14.27
C LYS A 80 -9.54 1.26 15.55
N ALA A 81 -8.91 0.37 16.33
CA ALA A 81 -8.35 0.76 17.63
C ALA A 81 -7.03 1.53 17.49
N SER A 82 -6.16 1.19 16.52
CA SER A 82 -4.82 1.80 16.40
C SER A 82 -4.71 2.84 15.29
N GLY A 83 -5.69 2.91 14.38
CA GLY A 83 -5.62 3.72 13.18
C GLY A 83 -4.59 3.23 12.15
N GLN A 84 -4.04 2.00 12.34
CA GLN A 84 -3.09 1.42 11.39
C GLN A 84 -3.77 1.14 10.07
N LYS A 85 -3.14 1.56 8.97
CA LYS A 85 -3.69 1.39 7.62
C LYS A 85 -3.07 0.19 6.94
N MET A 86 -3.90 -0.62 6.30
CA MET A 86 -3.50 -1.71 5.43
C MET A 86 -3.96 -1.40 4.01
N ILE A 87 -3.04 -1.55 3.07
CA ILE A 87 -3.28 -1.22 1.67
C ILE A 87 -2.90 -2.44 0.84
N VAL A 88 -3.80 -2.83 -0.05
CA VAL A 88 -3.55 -3.90 -1.02
C VAL A 88 -3.76 -3.33 -2.42
N VAL A 89 -2.79 -3.52 -3.30
CA VAL A 89 -2.88 -3.07 -4.70
C VAL A 89 -2.68 -4.22 -5.64
N ASP A 90 -3.67 -4.44 -6.48
CA ASP A 90 -3.56 -5.29 -7.65
C ASP A 90 -2.93 -4.50 -8.79
N THR A 91 -1.79 -4.95 -9.27
CA THR A 91 -1.05 -4.28 -10.35
C THR A 91 -1.48 -4.75 -11.76
N ALA A 92 -2.44 -5.67 -11.85
CA ALA A 92 -3.03 -6.16 -13.10
C ALA A 92 -1.97 -6.52 -14.16
N LYS A 93 -1.09 -7.47 -13.85
CA LYS A 93 0.02 -7.96 -14.71
C LYS A 93 1.15 -6.94 -15.00
N LYS A 94 1.09 -5.75 -14.44
CA LYS A 94 2.18 -4.78 -14.58
C LYS A 94 3.25 -5.07 -13.52
N LYS A 95 4.43 -5.45 -13.94
CA LYS A 95 5.58 -5.71 -13.05
C LYS A 95 6.14 -4.38 -12.51
N VAL A 96 5.59 -3.91 -11.40
CA VAL A 96 6.02 -2.67 -10.72
C VAL A 96 7.06 -2.97 -9.66
N LEU A 97 6.76 -3.96 -8.84
CA LEU A 97 7.60 -4.52 -7.80
C LEU A 97 7.28 -6.01 -7.74
N THR A 98 8.28 -6.84 -7.57
CA THR A 98 8.16 -8.31 -7.55
C THR A 98 8.57 -8.87 -6.19
N PRO A 99 8.18 -10.11 -5.83
CA PRO A 99 8.69 -10.77 -4.64
C PRO A 99 10.22 -10.85 -4.60
N GLN A 100 10.88 -10.96 -5.75
CA GLN A 100 12.34 -10.98 -5.88
C GLN A 100 12.96 -9.62 -5.52
N ASP A 101 12.30 -8.51 -5.86
CA ASP A 101 12.77 -7.18 -5.48
C ASP A 101 12.74 -7.00 -3.95
N ILE A 102 11.75 -7.57 -3.26
CA ILE A 102 11.67 -7.54 -1.79
C ILE A 102 12.79 -8.36 -1.14
N LYS A 103 13.16 -9.49 -1.75
CA LYS A 103 14.26 -10.35 -1.26
C LYS A 103 15.64 -9.78 -1.54
N ALA A 104 15.78 -8.90 -2.51
CA ALA A 104 17.06 -8.38 -2.99
C ALA A 104 17.87 -7.71 -1.87
N ASN A 105 19.20 -7.82 -1.91
CA ASN A 105 20.07 -7.17 -0.94
C ASN A 105 19.98 -5.64 -1.02
N ASP A 106 19.79 -5.11 -2.23
CA ASP A 106 19.65 -3.69 -2.56
C ASP A 106 18.18 -3.20 -2.54
N VAL A 107 17.30 -3.89 -1.79
CA VAL A 107 15.85 -3.57 -1.74
C VAL A 107 15.57 -2.11 -1.35
N GLU A 108 16.34 -1.54 -0.42
CA GLU A 108 16.17 -0.14 -0.01
C GLU A 108 16.37 0.82 -1.18
N ASP A 109 17.42 0.62 -1.98
CA ASP A 109 17.71 1.44 -3.16
C ASP A 109 16.65 1.25 -4.25
N ARG A 110 16.16 0.01 -4.44
CA ARG A 110 15.07 -0.28 -5.38
C ARG A 110 13.79 0.43 -4.97
N LEU A 111 13.43 0.40 -3.70
CA LEU A 111 12.27 1.10 -3.15
C LEU A 111 12.45 2.62 -3.25
N LYS A 112 13.58 3.18 -2.83
CA LYS A 112 13.92 4.60 -3.00
C LYS A 112 13.80 5.04 -4.46
N LYS A 113 14.35 4.25 -5.39
CA LYS A 113 14.27 4.51 -6.83
C LYS A 113 12.84 4.41 -7.35
N ALA A 114 12.03 3.48 -6.86
CA ALA A 114 10.62 3.39 -7.19
C ALA A 114 9.86 4.62 -6.67
N ILE A 115 10.13 5.07 -5.46
CA ILE A 115 9.55 6.25 -4.82
C ILE A 115 9.99 7.56 -5.51
N SER A 116 11.26 7.73 -5.84
CA SER A 116 11.81 8.97 -6.43
C SER A 116 11.32 9.28 -7.84
N LYS A 117 10.78 8.30 -8.55
CA LYS A 117 10.26 8.47 -9.92
C LYS A 117 8.94 9.23 -10.01
N VAL A 118 8.32 9.54 -8.88
CA VAL A 118 7.09 10.30 -8.82
C VAL A 118 7.40 11.73 -8.42
N LYS A 119 7.44 12.59 -9.42
CA LYS A 119 7.86 14.00 -9.28
C LYS A 119 7.14 14.81 -8.18
N TYR A 120 5.90 14.47 -7.85
CA TYR A 120 5.13 15.18 -6.82
C TYR A 120 5.38 14.65 -5.40
N GLN A 121 5.83 13.43 -5.26
CA GLN A 121 5.90 12.73 -3.97
C GLN A 121 7.33 12.53 -3.48
N SER A 122 8.32 12.53 -4.38
CA SER A 122 9.74 12.55 -4.00
C SER A 122 10.10 13.81 -3.18
N ALA A 123 9.37 14.91 -3.40
CA ALA A 123 9.51 16.12 -2.58
C ALA A 123 8.95 15.98 -1.16
N ALA A 124 8.15 14.95 -0.89
CA ALA A 124 7.54 14.71 0.40
C ALA A 124 8.31 13.69 1.26
N LEU A 125 9.08 12.78 0.66
CA LEU A 125 9.87 11.80 1.38
C LEU A 125 11.27 12.36 1.66
N GLU A 126 11.58 12.58 2.94
CA GLU A 126 12.90 13.06 3.38
C GLU A 126 13.88 11.91 3.59
N GLU A 127 13.41 10.89 4.29
CA GLU A 127 14.22 9.73 4.67
C GLU A 127 13.42 8.45 4.43
N PHE A 128 14.09 7.39 4.03
CA PHE A 128 13.52 6.06 3.93
C PHE A 128 14.61 5.04 4.24
N HIS A 129 14.34 4.17 5.22
CA HIS A 129 15.26 3.13 5.65
C HIS A 129 14.54 1.81 5.80
N VAL A 130 15.11 0.75 5.25
CA VAL A 130 14.71 -0.62 5.52
C VAL A 130 15.37 -1.07 6.82
N THR A 131 14.55 -1.45 7.80
CA THR A 131 15.04 -1.81 9.16
C THR A 131 15.09 -3.30 9.39
N GLU A 132 14.27 -4.09 8.68
CA GLU A 132 14.16 -5.53 8.90
C GLU A 132 13.64 -6.20 7.61
N LYS A 133 14.03 -7.46 7.42
CA LYS A 133 13.47 -8.36 6.39
C LYS A 133 12.89 -9.58 7.08
N GLY A 134 11.77 -10.09 6.56
CA GLY A 134 11.15 -11.28 7.11
C GLY A 134 10.17 -11.91 6.14
N THR A 135 9.38 -12.85 6.67
CA THR A 135 8.28 -13.50 5.93
C THR A 135 6.96 -13.37 6.70
N MET A 136 5.87 -13.36 5.97
CA MET A 136 4.51 -13.39 6.52
C MET A 136 3.59 -14.20 5.62
N LYS A 137 2.41 -14.56 6.14
CA LYS A 137 1.39 -15.28 5.34
C LYS A 137 0.41 -14.31 4.71
N SER A 138 0.14 -14.47 3.40
CA SER A 138 -0.94 -13.78 2.69
C SER A 138 -1.28 -14.53 1.40
N TYR A 139 -2.49 -14.43 0.92
CA TYR A 139 -2.99 -15.15 -0.27
C TYR A 139 -2.66 -16.66 -0.24
N GLY A 140 -2.73 -17.28 0.96
CA GLY A 140 -2.40 -18.70 1.16
C GLY A 140 -0.92 -19.05 1.05
N GLN A 141 -0.03 -18.10 0.89
CA GLN A 141 1.41 -18.27 0.66
C GLN A 141 2.23 -17.64 1.78
N GLU A 142 3.47 -18.12 1.94
CA GLU A 142 4.49 -17.43 2.71
C GLU A 142 5.26 -16.47 1.79
N ILE A 143 5.20 -15.19 2.12
CA ILE A 143 5.71 -14.10 1.27
C ILE A 143 6.76 -13.27 1.98
N PRO A 144 7.77 -12.73 1.27
CA PRO A 144 8.77 -11.86 1.86
C PRO A 144 8.19 -10.48 2.14
N TYR A 145 8.62 -9.86 3.23
CA TYR A 145 8.38 -8.45 3.51
C TYR A 145 9.66 -7.72 3.88
N VAL A 146 9.64 -6.42 3.75
CA VAL A 146 10.59 -5.51 4.40
C VAL A 146 9.83 -4.57 5.32
N LYS A 147 10.39 -4.36 6.53
CA LYS A 147 9.96 -3.35 7.45
C LYS A 147 10.74 -2.07 7.20
N PHE A 148 10.07 -0.95 7.27
CA PHE A 148 10.70 0.34 6.95
C PHE A 148 10.32 1.41 7.96
N ARG A 149 11.17 2.43 8.02
CA ARG A 149 10.87 3.74 8.60
C ARG A 149 11.03 4.81 7.54
N ALA A 150 10.17 5.80 7.56
CA ALA A 150 10.23 6.91 6.62
C ALA A 150 9.82 8.20 7.29
N LYS A 151 10.46 9.30 6.88
CA LYS A 151 10.13 10.64 7.31
C LYS A 151 9.59 11.45 6.15
N VAL A 152 8.48 12.10 6.36
CA VAL A 152 7.75 12.82 5.32
C VAL A 152 7.79 14.30 5.58
N LYS A 153 8.33 15.05 4.63
CA LYS A 153 8.37 16.51 4.66
C LYS A 153 6.96 17.08 4.54
N LYS A 154 6.63 18.08 5.31
CA LYS A 154 5.36 18.81 5.23
C LYS A 154 4.12 18.05 5.73
N LEU A 155 4.24 16.86 6.27
CA LEU A 155 3.14 16.24 6.99
C LEU A 155 3.35 16.39 8.50
N PRO A 156 2.31 16.75 9.26
CA PRO A 156 2.42 16.91 10.72
C PRO A 156 2.51 15.57 11.47
N ILE A 157 2.66 14.46 10.74
CA ILE A 157 2.67 13.10 11.30
C ILE A 157 4.07 12.60 11.69
N GLY A 158 5.14 13.35 11.40
CA GLY A 158 6.50 12.95 11.74
C GLY A 158 6.98 11.69 11.01
N GLU A 159 7.61 10.79 11.75
CA GLU A 159 8.07 9.49 11.24
C GLU A 159 6.90 8.51 11.09
N ILE A 160 6.94 7.70 10.05
CA ILE A 160 6.05 6.54 9.85
C ILE A 160 6.87 5.26 9.84
N SER A 161 6.26 4.19 10.32
CA SER A 161 6.80 2.83 10.26
C SER A 161 5.80 1.92 9.57
N GLY A 162 6.30 0.87 8.91
CA GLY A 162 5.41 -0.07 8.22
C GLY A 162 6.14 -1.23 7.59
N ILE A 163 5.39 -2.03 6.83
CA ILE A 163 5.93 -3.08 5.97
C ILE A 163 5.50 -2.87 4.53
N ILE A 164 6.34 -3.38 3.63
CA ILE A 164 6.03 -3.56 2.21
C ILE A 164 6.30 -5.01 1.86
N SER A 165 5.36 -5.61 1.16
CA SER A 165 5.46 -6.97 0.64
C SER A 165 4.88 -7.05 -0.76
N VAL A 166 5.21 -8.11 -1.48
CA VAL A 166 4.62 -8.44 -2.78
C VAL A 166 4.31 -9.92 -2.82
N VAL A 167 3.13 -10.25 -3.32
CA VAL A 167 2.70 -11.61 -3.61
C VAL A 167 2.23 -11.70 -5.05
N GLU A 168 2.53 -12.80 -5.71
CA GLU A 168 1.93 -13.15 -7.00
C GLU A 168 0.72 -14.05 -6.71
N ASP A 169 -0.46 -13.64 -7.19
CA ASP A 169 -1.68 -14.44 -7.06
C ASP A 169 -1.69 -15.63 -8.04
N GLU A 170 -2.65 -16.55 -7.88
CA GLU A 170 -2.79 -17.74 -8.73
C GLU A 170 -3.00 -17.39 -10.23
N LYS A 171 -3.37 -16.15 -10.54
CA LYS A 171 -3.57 -15.64 -11.91
C LYS A 171 -2.32 -14.99 -12.49
N GLY A 172 -1.21 -14.97 -11.75
CA GLY A 172 0.05 -14.34 -12.12
C GLY A 172 0.03 -12.80 -12.01
N ASN A 173 -0.88 -12.22 -11.20
CA ASN A 173 -0.89 -10.80 -10.93
C ASN A 173 -0.10 -10.51 -9.64
N ASP A 174 0.76 -9.50 -9.69
CA ASP A 174 1.43 -9.03 -8.48
C ASP A 174 0.46 -8.19 -7.64
N LYS A 175 0.37 -8.51 -6.35
CA LYS A 175 -0.31 -7.72 -5.33
C LYS A 175 0.75 -7.09 -4.44
N ILE A 176 0.71 -5.78 -4.31
CA ILE A 176 1.57 -5.05 -3.38
C ILE A 176 0.80 -4.83 -2.09
N LEU A 177 1.39 -5.26 -0.99
CA LEU A 177 0.83 -5.18 0.35
C LEU A 177 1.62 -4.17 1.16
N VAL A 178 0.95 -3.17 1.72
CA VAL A 178 1.57 -2.15 2.56
C VAL A 178 0.77 -2.02 3.85
N SER A 179 1.45 -2.01 4.98
CA SER A 179 0.85 -1.63 6.25
C SER A 179 1.66 -0.54 6.88
N VAL A 180 1.01 0.51 7.39
CA VAL A 180 1.68 1.71 7.93
C VAL A 180 0.96 2.27 9.15
N ASN A 181 1.75 2.84 10.06
CA ASN A 181 1.28 3.68 11.16
C ASN A 181 2.34 4.72 11.51
N GLN A 182 1.99 5.66 12.39
CA GLN A 182 2.93 6.65 12.91
C GLN A 182 3.99 5.97 13.80
N GLY A 183 5.27 6.12 13.46
CA GLY A 183 6.41 5.77 14.28
C GLY A 183 6.23 4.49 15.10
N GLU A 184 6.29 4.62 16.41
CA GLU A 184 6.18 3.51 17.37
C GLU A 184 4.77 2.90 17.50
N LYS A 185 3.73 3.54 16.95
CA LYS A 185 2.36 3.00 16.94
C LYS A 185 2.17 1.87 15.94
N TYR A 186 3.13 1.63 15.05
CA TYR A 186 3.06 0.52 14.11
C TYR A 186 3.17 -0.82 14.84
N SER A 187 2.28 -1.74 14.51
CA SER A 187 2.27 -3.12 15.00
C SER A 187 2.35 -4.13 13.87
N GLN A 188 3.41 -4.94 13.89
CA GLN A 188 3.57 -6.06 12.96
C GLN A 188 2.48 -7.13 13.15
N LEU A 189 2.03 -7.33 14.40
CA LEU A 189 0.97 -8.29 14.72
C LEU A 189 -0.32 -7.94 13.97
N ILE A 190 -0.75 -6.67 14.02
CA ILE A 190 -1.94 -6.17 13.30
C ILE A 190 -1.80 -6.40 11.79
N SER A 191 -0.61 -6.14 11.23
CA SER A 191 -0.34 -6.39 9.80
C SER A 191 -0.50 -7.87 9.47
N ASN A 192 0.09 -8.75 10.28
CA ASN A 192 0.02 -10.20 10.08
C ASN A 192 -1.41 -10.73 10.21
N GLU A 193 -2.18 -10.24 11.17
CA GLU A 193 -3.59 -10.62 11.36
C GLU A 193 -4.45 -10.24 10.16
N PHE A 194 -4.23 -9.06 9.60
CA PHE A 194 -4.98 -8.64 8.42
C PHE A 194 -4.59 -9.44 7.17
N PHE A 195 -3.28 -9.49 6.85
CA PHE A 195 -2.84 -10.06 5.58
C PHE A 195 -2.98 -11.58 5.50
N LYS A 196 -2.87 -12.31 6.63
CA LYS A 196 -2.97 -13.78 6.63
C LYS A 196 -4.31 -14.33 6.17
N VAL A 197 -5.39 -13.55 6.28
CA VAL A 197 -6.75 -14.00 5.97
C VAL A 197 -7.22 -13.64 4.57
N ILE A 198 -6.48 -12.78 3.87
CA ILE A 198 -6.79 -12.38 2.49
C ILE A 198 -6.44 -13.51 1.52
N LYS A 199 -7.32 -13.72 0.55
CA LYS A 199 -7.18 -14.72 -0.51
C LYS A 199 -7.39 -14.12 -1.89
#